data_feaec236330b081cafc67c81b3b51ba0
#
_entry.id   feaec236330b081cafc67c81b3b51ba0
#
_cell.length_a   1.000
_cell.length_b   1.000
_cell.length_c   1.000
_cell.angle_alpha   90.00
_cell.angle_beta   90.00
_cell.angle_gamma   90.00
#
_symmetry.space_group_name_H-M   'P 1'
#
loop_
_entity.id
_entity.type
_entity.pdbx_description
1 polymer ?
#
loop_
_entity_poly.entity_id
_entity_poly.type
_entity_poly.pdbx_seq_one_letter_code
_entity_poly.pdbx_strand_id
1 'polypeptide(L)'
;MPGFKQGGFACAISGSVSRRNLIRTGTAGVATYALASTAGVIDPEHLLGQEASAEPALREFVFTASEFDWELMPGTTVRAWGYNGQFPGPEIRVREGDTIRVILRNQLPVATTIHWHGVVLPPQMDGPVGLNQAPVEPGEEFIYEFEAKPAGTRWYHSHADPAVQVPLGLHGPLIIEPRQPKTVYDREYTMILGEWDMELTPGVAAGTEERGPRDKTLRGGELGADLFLFNGKMHGFGEPIRIAEGERILVRLINVGHMAHPIHTHGHSFTVVATDGNLIPEGARWLKDTIMVAPGERYDLEIVGDNPGVWMVHCHIEHHMANGMMTTIWYDGHQPTGPAAALVDSPVEHTGHHHADQPTPTGDTASPVADGAGEIAMVDDRFVPSQITVPVGTTVTWVNKGTNQHSIAAFDGSFESGMLSPEDRFSHTFETPGTVKYICKHHAMHGMTGAVTVDGA
;
A
#
# COMPACT_ATOMS: atom_id res chain seq x y z
N MET A 1 -23.10 24.27 -49.70
CA MET A 1 -24.42 23.73 -50.09
C MET A 1 -24.23 22.53 -51.00
N PRO A 2 -24.81 21.35 -50.80
CA PRO A 2 -26.09 20.91 -50.25
C PRO A 2 -25.88 19.96 -49.04
N GLY A 3 -26.69 19.80 -48.02
CA GLY A 3 -28.07 19.43 -47.85
C GLY A 3 -28.20 17.90 -47.58
N PHE A 4 -28.04 17.41 -46.30
CA PHE A 4 -28.40 16.04 -45.96
C PHE A 4 -29.63 15.99 -45.06
N LYS A 5 -30.61 15.23 -45.52
CA LYS A 5 -31.93 15.03 -44.91
C LYS A 5 -31.87 14.06 -43.75
N GLN A 6 -32.60 14.37 -42.68
CA GLN A 6 -32.97 13.46 -41.60
C GLN A 6 -33.92 12.35 -42.09
N GLY A 7 -33.63 11.13 -41.66
CA GLY A 7 -34.53 9.99 -41.81
C GLY A 7 -34.72 9.35 -40.44
N GLY A 8 -35.90 9.55 -39.85
CA GLY A 8 -36.31 8.91 -38.61
C GLY A 8 -36.80 7.48 -38.85
N PHE A 9 -36.44 6.56 -37.94
CA PHE A 9 -37.13 5.28 -37.80
C PHE A 9 -37.65 5.19 -36.36
N ALA A 10 -38.96 5.26 -36.22
CA ALA A 10 -39.67 4.87 -35.03
C ALA A 10 -40.00 3.38 -35.15
N CYS A 11 -39.69 2.58 -34.15
CA CYS A 11 -40.24 1.26 -33.97
C CYS A 11 -40.82 1.18 -32.55
N ALA A 12 -42.13 1.19 -32.48
CA ALA A 12 -42.90 0.95 -31.28
C ALA A 12 -43.15 -0.56 -31.12
N ILE A 13 -42.84 -1.12 -29.96
CA ILE A 13 -43.42 -2.40 -29.53
C ILE A 13 -43.97 -2.20 -28.12
N SER A 14 -45.32 -2.21 -28.04
CA SER A 14 -46.09 -2.31 -26.81
C SER A 14 -46.18 -3.76 -26.36
N GLY A 15 -45.95 -4.01 -25.10
CA GLY A 15 -46.20 -5.30 -24.46
C GLY A 15 -46.36 -5.12 -22.95
N SER A 16 -47.61 -4.97 -22.52
CA SER A 16 -48.01 -4.99 -21.11
C SER A 16 -48.01 -6.40 -20.55
N VAL A 17 -47.34 -6.64 -19.43
CA VAL A 17 -47.56 -7.84 -18.61
C VAL A 17 -47.82 -7.43 -17.16
N SER A 18 -48.90 -7.95 -16.67
CA SER A 18 -49.60 -7.77 -15.42
C SER A 18 -48.77 -8.19 -14.18
N ARG A 19 -48.93 -7.38 -13.13
CA ARG A 19 -48.52 -7.72 -11.75
C ARG A 19 -49.45 -8.80 -11.19
N ARG A 20 -48.85 -9.84 -10.61
CA ARG A 20 -49.50 -10.62 -9.54
C ARG A 20 -48.46 -10.99 -8.46
N ASN A 21 -48.84 -10.64 -7.24
CA ASN A 21 -48.14 -10.88 -5.97
C ASN A 21 -47.83 -12.34 -5.72
N LEU A 22 -46.62 -12.60 -5.20
CA LEU A 22 -46.46 -13.70 -4.26
C LEU A 22 -45.50 -13.25 -3.13
N ILE A 23 -46.08 -12.99 -1.97
CA ILE A 23 -45.37 -12.83 -0.70
C ILE A 23 -44.93 -14.24 -0.30
N ARG A 24 -43.62 -14.45 -0.20
CA ARG A 24 -43.02 -15.54 0.58
C ARG A 24 -41.99 -14.93 1.53
N THR A 25 -42.32 -15.02 2.81
CA THR A 25 -41.46 -14.76 3.95
C THR A 25 -40.29 -15.73 3.93
N GLY A 26 -39.11 -15.23 3.60
CA GLY A 26 -37.85 -15.94 3.79
C GLY A 26 -37.01 -15.14 4.79
N THR A 27 -36.68 -15.75 5.90
CA THR A 27 -35.78 -15.20 6.92
C THR A 27 -34.39 -14.97 6.30
N ALA A 28 -34.03 -13.69 6.17
CA ALA A 28 -32.68 -13.30 5.78
C ALA A 28 -31.73 -13.61 6.93
N GLY A 29 -30.86 -14.58 6.74
CA GLY A 29 -29.72 -14.79 7.63
C GLY A 29 -28.68 -13.71 7.38
N VAL A 30 -28.46 -12.86 8.36
CA VAL A 30 -27.35 -11.90 8.37
C VAL A 30 -26.09 -12.69 8.73
N ALA A 31 -25.20 -12.89 7.75
CA ALA A 31 -23.88 -13.45 8.01
C ALA A 31 -22.94 -12.30 8.34
N THR A 32 -22.66 -12.09 9.61
CA THR A 32 -21.65 -11.15 10.09
C THR A 32 -20.29 -11.83 9.98
N TYR A 33 -19.44 -11.39 9.08
CA TYR A 33 -18.06 -11.83 9.00
C TYR A 33 -17.19 -10.94 9.89
N ALA A 34 -16.67 -11.53 10.97
CA ALA A 34 -15.58 -10.92 11.71
C ALA A 34 -14.30 -11.11 10.86
N LEU A 35 -13.77 -10.01 10.34
CA LEU A 35 -12.54 -9.98 9.56
C LEU A 35 -11.34 -10.20 10.48
N ALA A 36 -10.64 -11.32 10.27
CA ALA A 36 -9.24 -11.43 10.61
C ALA A 36 -8.47 -10.83 9.42
N SER A 37 -7.88 -9.65 9.63
CA SER A 37 -7.05 -8.98 8.64
C SER A 37 -5.69 -9.68 8.57
N THR A 38 -5.52 -10.51 7.56
CA THR A 38 -4.20 -10.81 7.03
C THR A 38 -4.25 -10.39 5.57
N ALA A 39 -3.37 -9.45 5.17
CA ALA A 39 -3.00 -9.30 3.78
C ALA A 39 -2.33 -10.64 3.40
N GLY A 40 -3.13 -11.64 3.09
CA GLY A 40 -2.74 -13.02 2.96
C GLY A 40 -3.16 -13.58 1.62
N VAL A 41 -2.33 -14.44 1.13
CA VAL A 41 -2.63 -15.43 0.10
C VAL A 41 -4.00 -16.05 0.41
N ILE A 42 -4.99 -15.86 -0.45
CA ILE A 42 -6.27 -16.55 -0.34
C ILE A 42 -6.04 -17.96 -0.83
N ASP A 43 -6.21 -18.95 0.05
CA ASP A 43 -6.11 -20.38 -0.27
C ASP A 43 -7.07 -20.72 -1.42
N PRO A 44 -6.60 -21.32 -2.52
CA PRO A 44 -7.46 -21.71 -3.65
C PRO A 44 -8.61 -22.65 -3.28
N GLU A 45 -8.46 -23.47 -2.23
CA GLU A 45 -9.54 -24.34 -1.76
C GLU A 45 -10.74 -23.56 -1.20
N HIS A 46 -10.53 -22.32 -0.76
CA HIS A 46 -11.62 -21.43 -0.32
C HIS A 46 -12.42 -20.84 -1.49
N LEU A 47 -11.80 -20.76 -2.67
CA LEU A 47 -12.45 -20.26 -3.91
C LEU A 47 -13.27 -21.32 -4.64
N LEU A 48 -12.90 -22.60 -4.50
CA LEU A 48 -13.57 -23.71 -5.20
C LEU A 48 -14.85 -24.22 -4.50
N GLY A 49 -15.14 -23.78 -3.28
CA GLY A 49 -16.26 -24.26 -2.45
C GLY A 49 -17.53 -23.41 -2.50
N GLN A 50 -17.55 -22.26 -3.18
CA GLN A 50 -18.76 -21.44 -3.28
C GLN A 50 -19.36 -21.55 -4.68
N GLU A 51 -20.55 -22.19 -4.74
CA GLU A 51 -21.33 -22.39 -5.95
C GLU A 51 -21.47 -21.14 -6.79
N ALA A 52 -21.17 -21.24 -8.09
CA ALA A 52 -21.21 -20.18 -9.10
C ALA A 52 -22.62 -19.59 -9.34
N SER A 53 -23.62 -19.95 -8.57
CA SER A 53 -25.03 -19.60 -8.71
C SER A 53 -25.70 -18.95 -7.50
N ALA A 54 -24.93 -18.47 -6.53
CA ALA A 54 -25.53 -17.79 -5.37
C ALA A 54 -26.25 -16.50 -5.81
N GLU A 55 -27.54 -16.35 -5.38
CA GLU A 55 -28.32 -15.13 -5.58
C GLU A 55 -27.59 -13.92 -4.99
N PRO A 56 -27.86 -12.69 -5.52
CA PRO A 56 -27.32 -11.47 -4.96
C PRO A 56 -27.57 -11.36 -3.45
N ALA A 57 -26.53 -11.04 -2.70
CA ALA A 57 -26.58 -10.97 -1.24
C ALA A 57 -26.23 -9.57 -0.74
N LEU A 58 -26.74 -9.23 0.45
CA LEU A 58 -26.29 -8.05 1.18
C LEU A 58 -24.93 -8.34 1.83
N ARG A 59 -23.95 -7.48 1.55
CA ARG A 59 -22.62 -7.48 2.17
C ARG A 59 -22.47 -6.22 2.99
N GLU A 60 -22.44 -6.37 4.29
CA GLU A 60 -22.35 -5.23 5.22
C GLU A 60 -20.97 -5.14 5.84
N PHE A 61 -20.43 -3.92 5.85
CA PHE A 61 -19.13 -3.57 6.41
C PHE A 61 -19.27 -2.37 7.34
N VAL A 62 -18.48 -2.34 8.40
CA VAL A 62 -18.38 -1.17 9.28
C VAL A 62 -16.98 -0.61 9.15
N PHE A 63 -16.89 0.66 8.76
CA PHE A 63 -15.64 1.39 8.62
C PHE A 63 -15.57 2.50 9.65
N THR A 64 -14.63 2.40 10.55
CA THR A 64 -14.30 3.47 11.50
C THR A 64 -13.09 4.22 10.97
N ALA A 65 -13.30 5.46 10.52
CA ALA A 65 -12.21 6.35 10.15
C ALA A 65 -11.60 6.93 11.43
N SER A 66 -10.34 6.66 11.68
CA SER A 66 -9.64 7.09 12.90
C SER A 66 -8.15 7.28 12.69
N GLU A 67 -7.51 7.92 13.65
CA GLU A 67 -6.06 8.07 13.72
C GLU A 67 -5.42 6.88 14.46
N PHE A 68 -4.26 6.42 13.98
CA PHE A 68 -3.51 5.32 14.59
C PHE A 68 -2.03 5.37 14.21
N ASP A 69 -1.22 4.58 14.90
CA ASP A 69 0.19 4.40 14.57
C ASP A 69 0.36 3.32 13.50
N TRP A 70 1.15 3.61 12.45
CA TRP A 70 1.46 2.67 11.39
C TRP A 70 2.97 2.55 11.18
N GLU A 71 3.48 1.34 11.17
CA GLU A 71 4.88 1.07 10.89
C GLU A 71 5.11 0.91 9.38
N LEU A 72 5.82 1.86 8.75
CA LEU A 72 6.18 1.81 7.32
C LEU A 72 7.26 0.76 7.02
N MET A 73 8.21 0.63 7.94
CA MET A 73 9.27 -0.38 7.97
C MET A 73 9.75 -0.54 9.42
N PRO A 74 10.46 -1.61 9.77
CA PRO A 74 10.92 -1.85 11.13
C PRO A 74 11.58 -0.61 11.76
N GLY A 75 10.94 -0.12 12.85
CA GLY A 75 11.37 1.06 13.60
C GLY A 75 11.05 2.42 12.98
N THR A 76 10.30 2.48 11.90
CA THR A 76 9.77 3.75 11.33
C THR A 76 8.26 3.76 11.41
N THR A 77 7.75 4.38 12.48
CA THR A 77 6.32 4.52 12.75
C THR A 77 5.86 5.93 12.45
N VAL A 78 4.72 6.06 11.81
CA VAL A 78 4.04 7.31 11.48
C VAL A 78 2.64 7.33 12.08
N ARG A 79 2.11 8.53 12.32
CA ARG A 79 0.70 8.71 12.66
C ARG A 79 -0.09 8.80 11.37
N ALA A 80 -0.98 7.85 11.16
CA ALA A 80 -1.81 7.72 9.96
C ALA A 80 -3.29 7.94 10.27
N TRP A 81 -4.08 8.27 9.26
CA TRP A 81 -5.53 8.12 9.28
C TRP A 81 -5.91 6.91 8.42
N GLY A 82 -6.90 6.15 8.86
CA GLY A 82 -7.32 4.98 8.08
C GLY A 82 -8.65 4.43 8.54
N TYR A 83 -9.11 3.43 7.82
CA TYR A 83 -10.32 2.70 8.15
C TYR A 83 -9.96 1.46 8.97
N ASN A 84 -10.59 1.33 10.16
CA ASN A 84 -10.41 0.20 11.07
C ASN A 84 -8.97 -0.01 11.56
N GLY A 85 -8.19 1.08 11.70
CA GLY A 85 -6.83 1.04 12.25
C GLY A 85 -5.81 0.33 11.36
N GLN A 86 -5.99 0.33 10.07
CA GLN A 86 -5.05 -0.25 9.11
C GLN A 86 -4.83 0.63 7.89
N PHE A 87 -3.68 0.46 7.24
CA PHE A 87 -3.24 1.17 6.05
C PHE A 87 -2.53 0.20 5.07
N PRO A 88 -3.05 0.01 3.85
CA PRO A 88 -4.34 0.47 3.34
C PRO A 88 -5.52 -0.02 4.16
N GLY A 89 -6.69 0.64 4.01
CA GLY A 89 -7.94 0.20 4.63
C GLY A 89 -8.36 -1.21 4.17
N PRO A 90 -9.38 -1.81 4.81
CA PRO A 90 -9.80 -3.18 4.55
C PRO A 90 -10.15 -3.45 3.09
N GLU A 91 -9.72 -4.59 2.53
CA GLU A 91 -10.21 -5.03 1.23
C GLU A 91 -11.70 -5.38 1.32
N ILE A 92 -12.51 -4.76 0.46
CA ILE A 92 -13.88 -5.20 0.20
C ILE A 92 -13.84 -6.15 -0.99
N ARG A 93 -14.22 -7.41 -0.78
CA ARG A 93 -14.32 -8.40 -1.85
C ARG A 93 -15.75 -8.94 -1.92
N VAL A 94 -16.41 -8.71 -3.04
CA VAL A 94 -17.85 -9.04 -3.25
C VAL A 94 -18.05 -9.54 -4.67
N ARG A 95 -19.22 -10.13 -4.95
CA ARG A 95 -19.60 -10.54 -6.31
C ARG A 95 -20.45 -9.48 -7.00
N GLU A 96 -20.29 -9.37 -8.29
CA GLU A 96 -21.13 -8.50 -9.13
C GLU A 96 -22.61 -8.74 -8.88
N GLY A 97 -23.36 -7.66 -8.64
CA GLY A 97 -24.77 -7.69 -8.32
C GLY A 97 -25.10 -7.91 -6.83
N ASP A 98 -24.11 -8.17 -5.97
CA ASP A 98 -24.33 -8.09 -4.52
C ASP A 98 -24.69 -6.63 -4.13
N THR A 99 -25.38 -6.45 -3.02
CA THR A 99 -25.58 -5.13 -2.42
C THR A 99 -24.47 -4.88 -1.40
N ILE A 100 -23.67 -3.86 -1.63
CA ILE A 100 -22.68 -3.38 -0.65
C ILE A 100 -23.40 -2.39 0.27
N ARG A 101 -23.26 -2.60 1.59
CA ARG A 101 -23.64 -1.62 2.61
C ARG A 101 -22.40 -1.32 3.46
N VAL A 102 -21.98 -0.06 3.49
CA VAL A 102 -20.85 0.38 4.33
C VAL A 102 -21.38 1.42 5.32
N ILE A 103 -21.22 1.15 6.61
CA ILE A 103 -21.50 2.08 7.69
C ILE A 103 -20.18 2.80 8.00
N LEU A 104 -20.04 4.05 7.56
CA LEU A 104 -18.90 4.90 7.88
C LEU A 104 -19.16 5.56 9.24
N ARG A 105 -18.22 5.39 10.17
CA ARG A 105 -18.14 6.08 11.46
C ARG A 105 -16.96 7.01 11.46
N ASN A 106 -17.20 8.31 11.58
CA ASN A 106 -16.12 9.29 11.58
C ASN A 106 -15.63 9.57 13.01
N GLN A 107 -14.45 9.08 13.36
CA GLN A 107 -13.75 9.38 14.62
C GLN A 107 -12.52 10.30 14.39
N LEU A 108 -12.37 10.85 13.18
CA LEU A 108 -11.36 11.85 12.89
C LEU A 108 -11.76 13.22 13.51
N PRO A 109 -10.79 14.13 13.70
CA PRO A 109 -11.08 15.50 14.16
C PRO A 109 -11.67 16.40 13.06
N VAL A 110 -11.81 15.91 11.83
CA VAL A 110 -12.31 16.63 10.66
C VAL A 110 -13.40 15.83 9.96
N ALA A 111 -14.17 16.48 9.10
CA ALA A 111 -15.16 15.84 8.26
C ALA A 111 -14.52 14.90 7.22
N THR A 112 -15.20 13.81 6.89
CA THR A 112 -14.79 12.88 5.84
C THR A 112 -15.98 12.34 5.05
N THR A 113 -15.70 11.65 3.93
CA THR A 113 -16.68 10.90 3.13
C THR A 113 -15.96 9.75 2.45
N ILE A 114 -16.68 8.84 1.77
CA ILE A 114 -16.07 7.81 0.91
C ILE A 114 -16.60 7.95 -0.52
N HIS A 115 -15.67 8.02 -1.47
CA HIS A 115 -15.93 7.84 -2.90
C HIS A 115 -15.58 6.42 -3.33
N TRP A 116 -16.39 5.84 -4.20
CA TRP A 116 -16.27 4.46 -4.70
C TRP A 116 -15.76 4.49 -6.13
N HIS A 117 -14.45 4.55 -6.27
CA HIS A 117 -13.80 4.83 -7.53
C HIS A 117 -14.01 3.72 -8.58
N GLY A 118 -14.64 4.08 -9.69
CA GLY A 118 -14.94 3.18 -10.79
C GLY A 118 -16.18 2.32 -10.63
N VAL A 119 -17.02 2.59 -9.63
CA VAL A 119 -18.29 1.90 -9.38
C VAL A 119 -19.45 2.69 -9.99
N VAL A 120 -20.41 1.99 -10.57
CA VAL A 120 -21.65 2.59 -11.07
C VAL A 120 -22.71 2.52 -9.96
N LEU A 121 -23.04 3.67 -9.39
CA LEU A 121 -23.88 3.77 -8.19
C LEU A 121 -24.83 4.99 -8.26
N PRO A 122 -25.84 5.09 -7.36
CA PRO A 122 -26.66 6.28 -7.24
C PRO A 122 -25.83 7.49 -6.82
N PRO A 123 -26.03 8.69 -7.44
CA PRO A 123 -25.21 9.88 -7.14
C PRO A 123 -25.11 10.24 -5.66
N GLN A 124 -26.16 9.95 -4.86
CA GLN A 124 -26.19 10.23 -3.42
C GLN A 124 -25.21 9.38 -2.60
N MET A 125 -24.62 8.33 -3.22
CA MET A 125 -23.67 7.42 -2.62
C MET A 125 -22.24 7.65 -3.12
N ASP A 126 -22.02 8.68 -3.94
CA ASP A 126 -20.76 8.90 -4.66
C ASP A 126 -19.64 9.55 -3.82
N GLY A 127 -19.98 10.30 -2.79
CA GLY A 127 -19.01 10.83 -1.83
C GLY A 127 -18.60 12.30 -1.93
N PRO A 128 -18.57 12.95 -3.12
CA PRO A 128 -18.15 14.36 -3.23
C PRO A 128 -19.00 15.31 -2.40
N VAL A 129 -18.33 16.00 -1.46
CA VAL A 129 -18.97 16.97 -0.55
C VAL A 129 -19.50 18.16 -1.34
N GLY A 130 -20.72 18.58 -1.02
CA GLY A 130 -21.38 19.74 -1.63
C GLY A 130 -21.96 19.48 -3.03
N LEU A 131 -21.64 18.34 -3.65
CA LEU A 131 -22.23 17.90 -4.91
C LEU A 131 -23.25 16.78 -4.70
N ASN A 132 -22.81 15.70 -4.08
CA ASN A 132 -23.59 14.48 -3.95
C ASN A 132 -24.10 14.22 -2.52
N GLN A 133 -23.37 14.65 -1.51
CA GLN A 133 -23.74 14.48 -0.10
C GLN A 133 -23.19 15.61 0.78
N ALA A 134 -23.70 15.68 2.01
CA ALA A 134 -23.09 16.46 3.08
C ALA A 134 -21.85 15.74 3.62
N PRO A 135 -20.90 16.49 4.19
CA PRO A 135 -19.78 15.86 4.89
C PRO A 135 -20.30 15.04 6.09
N VAL A 136 -19.58 13.98 6.44
CA VAL A 136 -19.79 13.23 7.68
C VAL A 136 -18.90 13.87 8.74
N GLU A 137 -19.50 14.63 9.66
CA GLU A 137 -18.78 15.38 10.68
C GLU A 137 -18.16 14.47 11.76
N PRO A 138 -17.20 14.95 12.56
CA PRO A 138 -16.64 14.20 13.67
C PRO A 138 -17.72 13.65 14.61
N GLY A 139 -17.71 12.33 14.85
CA GLY A 139 -18.68 11.63 15.70
C GLY A 139 -19.96 11.21 14.98
N GLU A 140 -20.14 11.56 13.70
CA GLU A 140 -21.30 11.16 12.90
C GLU A 140 -21.09 9.84 12.15
N GLU A 141 -22.20 9.29 11.65
CA GLU A 141 -22.23 8.09 10.81
C GLU A 141 -22.94 8.40 9.48
N PHE A 142 -22.52 7.70 8.41
CA PHE A 142 -23.20 7.69 7.12
C PHE A 142 -23.28 6.26 6.58
N ILE A 143 -24.39 5.91 5.96
CA ILE A 143 -24.61 4.58 5.37
C ILE A 143 -24.59 4.71 3.85
N TYR A 144 -23.58 4.11 3.23
CA TYR A 144 -23.51 3.88 1.80
C TYR A 144 -24.19 2.55 1.48
N GLU A 145 -25.12 2.53 0.50
CA GLU A 145 -25.75 1.30 0.04
C GLU A 145 -25.95 1.34 -1.47
N PHE A 146 -25.34 0.39 -2.18
CA PHE A 146 -25.40 0.33 -3.63
C PHE A 146 -25.12 -1.09 -4.14
N GLU A 147 -25.50 -1.36 -5.41
CA GLU A 147 -25.20 -2.59 -6.11
C GLU A 147 -23.71 -2.62 -6.53
N ALA A 148 -23.04 -3.74 -6.29
CA ALA A 148 -21.67 -3.98 -6.71
C ALA A 148 -21.59 -4.17 -8.23
N LYS A 149 -21.22 -3.12 -8.97
CA LYS A 149 -21.03 -3.14 -10.43
C LYS A 149 -20.23 -1.95 -10.95
N PRO A 150 -19.54 -2.13 -12.09
CA PRO A 150 -19.27 -3.40 -12.78
C PRO A 150 -18.19 -4.21 -12.09
N ALA A 151 -18.09 -5.50 -12.42
CA ALA A 151 -17.00 -6.36 -11.96
C ALA A 151 -15.63 -5.79 -12.32
N GLY A 152 -14.59 -6.11 -11.53
CA GLY A 152 -13.20 -5.72 -11.75
C GLY A 152 -12.53 -5.12 -10.52
N THR A 153 -11.29 -4.70 -10.70
CA THR A 153 -10.47 -4.03 -9.70
C THR A 153 -10.92 -2.58 -9.54
N ARG A 154 -11.49 -2.27 -8.40
CA ARG A 154 -11.96 -0.95 -7.97
C ARG A 154 -11.23 -0.58 -6.69
N TRP A 155 -11.49 0.62 -6.17
CA TRP A 155 -10.97 1.07 -4.90
C TRP A 155 -11.91 2.10 -4.27
N TYR A 156 -11.69 2.44 -3.02
CA TYR A 156 -12.46 3.45 -2.32
C TYR A 156 -11.51 4.40 -1.59
N HIS A 157 -11.92 5.65 -1.43
CA HIS A 157 -11.11 6.66 -0.75
C HIS A 157 -11.93 7.82 -0.24
N SER A 158 -11.35 8.60 0.67
CA SER A 158 -11.98 9.84 1.12
C SER A 158 -12.14 10.86 -0.02
N HIS A 159 -13.25 11.60 0.00
CA HIS A 159 -13.51 12.68 -0.96
C HIS A 159 -13.94 14.01 -0.29
N ALA A 160 -13.74 14.15 1.03
CA ALA A 160 -13.94 15.44 1.71
C ALA A 160 -12.75 16.38 1.46
N ASP A 161 -11.52 15.89 1.67
CA ASP A 161 -10.27 16.53 1.31
C ASP A 161 -9.29 15.48 0.79
N PRO A 162 -9.42 15.03 -0.45
CA PRO A 162 -8.64 13.91 -0.97
C PRO A 162 -7.14 14.21 -1.05
N ALA A 163 -6.73 15.47 -1.24
CA ALA A 163 -5.33 15.85 -1.30
C ALA A 163 -4.59 15.66 0.04
N VAL A 164 -5.32 15.59 1.14
CA VAL A 164 -4.80 15.42 2.50
C VAL A 164 -5.15 14.03 3.05
N GLN A 165 -6.41 13.62 2.93
CA GLN A 165 -6.92 12.42 3.60
C GLN A 165 -6.48 11.12 2.93
N VAL A 166 -6.33 11.10 1.59
CA VAL A 166 -5.87 9.91 0.86
C VAL A 166 -4.40 9.59 1.16
N PRO A 167 -3.46 10.56 1.09
CA PRO A 167 -2.07 10.30 1.47
C PRO A 167 -1.89 9.88 2.92
N LEU A 168 -2.75 10.32 3.84
CA LEU A 168 -2.72 9.90 5.24
C LEU A 168 -3.27 8.47 5.47
N GLY A 169 -3.89 7.84 4.44
CA GLY A 169 -4.28 6.43 4.47
C GLY A 169 -5.78 6.15 4.34
N LEU A 170 -6.64 7.16 4.12
CA LEU A 170 -8.09 6.96 3.95
C LEU A 170 -8.43 6.44 2.55
N HIS A 171 -7.96 5.24 2.24
CA HIS A 171 -8.24 4.50 1.01
C HIS A 171 -8.10 2.99 1.21
N GLY A 172 -8.66 2.21 0.30
CA GLY A 172 -8.50 0.76 0.30
C GLY A 172 -9.04 0.11 -0.98
N PRO A 173 -8.75 -1.17 -1.21
CA PRO A 173 -9.16 -1.88 -2.41
C PRO A 173 -10.61 -2.35 -2.33
N LEU A 174 -11.30 -2.33 -3.48
CA LEU A 174 -12.62 -2.90 -3.68
C LEU A 174 -12.56 -3.83 -4.90
N ILE A 175 -12.65 -5.12 -4.65
CA ILE A 175 -12.66 -6.15 -5.70
C ILE A 175 -14.08 -6.63 -5.91
N ILE A 176 -14.62 -6.37 -7.11
CA ILE A 176 -15.93 -6.87 -7.51
C ILE A 176 -15.70 -8.05 -8.46
N GLU A 177 -15.86 -9.26 -7.93
CA GLU A 177 -15.67 -10.48 -8.69
C GLU A 177 -16.80 -10.70 -9.71
N PRO A 178 -16.49 -11.09 -10.95
CA PRO A 178 -17.51 -11.45 -11.91
C PRO A 178 -18.26 -12.72 -11.43
N ARG A 179 -19.56 -12.82 -11.66
CA ARG A 179 -20.31 -14.03 -11.31
C ARG A 179 -19.85 -15.28 -12.06
N GLN A 180 -19.28 -15.10 -13.23
CA GLN A 180 -18.70 -16.16 -14.04
C GLN A 180 -17.28 -15.76 -14.45
N PRO A 181 -16.29 -16.09 -13.66
CA PRO A 181 -14.89 -15.80 -13.99
C PRO A 181 -14.50 -16.60 -15.24
N LYS A 182 -13.86 -15.91 -16.20
CA LYS A 182 -13.36 -16.55 -17.43
C LYS A 182 -12.00 -17.23 -17.24
N THR A 183 -11.27 -16.81 -16.23
CA THR A 183 -9.93 -17.32 -15.88
C THR A 183 -9.89 -17.53 -14.37
N VAL A 184 -9.33 -18.64 -13.96
CA VAL A 184 -9.00 -18.92 -12.55
C VAL A 184 -7.49 -18.81 -12.44
N TYR A 185 -7.04 -18.08 -11.42
CA TYR A 185 -5.63 -17.90 -11.09
C TYR A 185 -5.29 -18.75 -9.86
N ASP A 186 -4.06 -19.22 -9.80
CA ASP A 186 -3.57 -20.01 -8.65
C ASP A 186 -3.45 -19.14 -7.39
N ARG A 187 -3.04 -17.86 -7.57
CA ARG A 187 -2.99 -16.84 -6.52
C ARG A 187 -3.36 -15.47 -7.07
N GLU A 188 -3.85 -14.59 -6.19
CA GLU A 188 -4.14 -13.20 -6.49
C GLU A 188 -3.49 -12.26 -5.49
N TYR A 189 -2.98 -11.14 -5.94
CA TYR A 189 -2.35 -10.10 -5.13
C TYR A 189 -2.93 -8.74 -5.48
N THR A 190 -3.24 -7.94 -4.45
CA THR A 190 -3.62 -6.54 -4.61
C THR A 190 -2.47 -5.67 -4.14
N MET A 191 -1.92 -4.86 -5.02
CA MET A 191 -0.81 -3.96 -4.75
C MET A 191 -1.25 -2.51 -4.89
N ILE A 192 -1.29 -1.80 -3.79
CA ILE A 192 -1.62 -0.38 -3.73
C ILE A 192 -0.33 0.41 -3.77
N LEU A 193 -0.24 1.31 -4.77
CA LEU A 193 0.87 2.24 -4.97
C LEU A 193 0.49 3.56 -4.32
N GLY A 194 1.35 4.08 -3.46
CA GLY A 194 1.11 5.35 -2.77
C GLY A 194 2.39 6.04 -2.34
N GLU A 195 2.26 7.26 -1.92
CA GLU A 195 3.34 8.09 -1.40
C GLU A 195 3.05 8.49 0.04
N TRP A 196 4.10 8.83 0.78
CA TRP A 196 4.01 9.39 2.12
C TRP A 196 4.81 10.68 2.21
N ASP A 197 4.19 11.72 2.74
CA ASP A 197 4.80 12.99 3.06
C ASP A 197 5.02 13.09 4.58
N MET A 198 6.27 13.09 5.02
CA MET A 198 6.63 13.12 6.45
C MET A 198 6.23 14.43 7.15
N GLU A 199 5.93 15.50 6.38
CA GLU A 199 5.44 16.76 6.94
C GLU A 199 3.91 16.88 6.95
N LEU A 200 3.21 15.95 6.30
CA LEU A 200 1.76 15.85 6.34
C LEU A 200 1.36 14.99 7.55
N THR A 201 1.32 15.60 8.73
CA THR A 201 0.87 14.94 9.95
C THR A 201 -0.65 15.05 10.12
N PRO A 202 -1.29 14.22 10.97
CA PRO A 202 -2.67 14.40 11.39
C PRO A 202 -2.97 15.79 11.94
N GLY A 203 -2.03 16.39 12.67
CA GLY A 203 -2.16 17.75 13.21
C GLY A 203 -2.18 18.82 12.10
N VAL A 204 -1.32 18.69 11.10
CA VAL A 204 -1.34 19.54 9.90
C VAL A 204 -2.66 19.37 9.14
N ALA A 205 -3.11 18.13 8.97
CA ALA A 205 -4.37 17.82 8.29
C ALA A 205 -5.60 18.36 9.03
N ALA A 206 -5.56 18.39 10.36
CA ALA A 206 -6.61 18.96 11.20
C ALA A 206 -6.52 20.49 11.39
N GLY A 207 -5.46 21.12 10.85
CA GLY A 207 -5.22 22.55 11.02
C GLY A 207 -4.81 22.97 12.43
N THR A 208 -4.32 22.03 13.25
CA THR A 208 -3.85 22.26 14.63
C THR A 208 -2.32 22.43 14.69
N GLU A 209 -1.62 22.10 13.63
CA GLU A 209 -0.18 22.25 13.45
C GLU A 209 0.12 22.98 12.16
N GLU A 210 1.21 23.75 12.12
CA GLU A 210 1.72 24.33 10.89
C GLU A 210 2.54 23.27 10.13
N ARG A 211 2.36 23.24 8.80
CA ARG A 211 3.19 22.40 7.93
C ARG A 211 4.63 22.91 7.97
N GLY A 212 5.59 22.00 8.02
CA GLY A 212 7.01 22.30 8.02
C GLY A 212 7.45 23.16 6.82
N PRO A 213 8.61 23.82 6.91
CA PRO A 213 9.06 24.84 5.96
C PRO A 213 9.56 24.29 4.61
N ARG A 214 9.51 22.97 4.38
CA ARG A 214 9.98 22.40 3.12
C ARG A 214 9.12 22.87 1.95
N ASP A 215 9.73 23.63 1.04
CA ASP A 215 9.12 23.91 -0.25
C ASP A 215 9.17 22.66 -1.14
N LYS A 216 8.17 21.81 -0.97
CA LYS A 216 8.05 20.55 -1.71
C LYS A 216 7.62 20.74 -3.16
N THR A 217 7.22 21.96 -3.54
CA THR A 217 6.82 22.25 -4.92
C THR A 217 7.99 22.29 -5.91
N LEU A 218 9.23 22.35 -5.40
CA LEU A 218 10.43 22.48 -6.24
C LEU A 218 11.04 21.16 -6.71
N ARG A 219 10.55 20.01 -6.24
CA ARG A 219 11.02 18.71 -6.73
C ARG A 219 10.22 18.25 -7.94
N GLY A 220 10.40 18.92 -9.08
CA GLY A 220 9.82 18.49 -10.36
C GLY A 220 8.33 18.81 -10.56
N GLY A 221 7.71 19.68 -9.74
CA GLY A 221 6.28 20.01 -9.83
C GLY A 221 5.36 18.95 -9.22
N GLU A 222 5.91 17.92 -8.60
CA GLU A 222 5.20 16.88 -7.90
C GLU A 222 5.04 17.25 -6.42
N LEU A 223 3.87 16.99 -5.84
CA LEU A 223 3.62 17.19 -4.42
C LEU A 223 4.60 16.32 -3.62
N GLY A 224 5.52 16.96 -2.92
CA GLY A 224 6.75 16.42 -2.36
C GLY A 224 6.61 15.25 -1.40
N ALA A 225 6.33 14.07 -1.93
CA ALA A 225 6.46 12.83 -1.17
C ALA A 225 7.93 12.58 -0.79
N ASP A 226 8.13 12.10 0.43
CA ASP A 226 9.44 11.69 0.92
C ASP A 226 9.67 10.19 0.73
N LEU A 227 8.58 9.39 0.84
CA LEU A 227 8.62 7.94 0.84
C LEU A 227 7.60 7.38 -0.16
N PHE A 228 7.89 6.20 -0.70
CA PHE A 228 7.09 5.54 -1.73
C PHE A 228 6.78 4.11 -1.33
N LEU A 229 5.52 3.71 -1.44
CA LEU A 229 4.98 2.56 -0.73
C LEU A 229 4.32 1.55 -1.67
N PHE A 230 4.49 0.26 -1.36
CA PHE A 230 3.59 -0.81 -1.76
C PHE A 230 2.79 -1.27 -0.53
N ASN A 231 1.46 -1.22 -0.62
CA ASN A 231 0.56 -1.63 0.46
C ASN A 231 0.90 -0.99 1.83
N GLY A 232 1.28 0.29 1.82
CA GLY A 232 1.63 1.01 3.03
C GLY A 232 2.99 0.64 3.65
N LYS A 233 3.83 -0.10 2.94
CA LYS A 233 5.16 -0.53 3.39
C LYS A 233 6.25 -0.09 2.42
N MET A 234 7.47 0.07 2.95
CA MET A 234 8.66 0.44 2.22
C MET A 234 9.60 -0.74 1.99
N HIS A 235 10.48 -0.65 0.99
CA HIS A 235 11.65 -1.51 0.79
C HIS A 235 11.39 -3.02 0.91
N GLY A 236 10.20 -3.50 0.51
CA GLY A 236 9.86 -4.92 0.58
C GLY A 236 9.55 -5.44 2.00
N PHE A 237 9.38 -4.57 2.99
CA PHE A 237 8.90 -4.96 4.32
C PHE A 237 7.41 -5.34 4.36
N GLY A 238 6.70 -5.29 3.22
CA GLY A 238 5.39 -5.90 3.02
C GLY A 238 5.51 -7.36 2.56
N GLU A 239 4.36 -8.01 2.40
CA GLU A 239 4.31 -9.36 1.86
C GLU A 239 4.85 -9.41 0.42
N PRO A 240 5.77 -10.33 0.09
CA PRO A 240 6.24 -10.51 -1.28
C PRO A 240 5.16 -11.16 -2.15
N ILE A 241 5.28 -11.02 -3.46
CA ILE A 241 4.46 -11.73 -4.43
C ILE A 241 4.98 -13.18 -4.51
N ARG A 242 4.30 -14.13 -3.85
CA ARG A 242 4.67 -15.54 -3.88
C ARG A 242 4.17 -16.23 -5.13
N ILE A 243 4.98 -17.11 -5.72
CA ILE A 243 4.63 -17.89 -6.89
C ILE A 243 5.37 -19.23 -6.86
N ALA A 244 4.77 -20.29 -7.39
CA ALA A 244 5.46 -21.55 -7.68
C ALA A 244 5.74 -21.67 -9.19
N GLU A 245 6.67 -22.53 -9.57
CA GLU A 245 6.95 -22.83 -10.97
C GLU A 245 5.71 -23.41 -11.65
N GLY A 246 5.31 -22.81 -12.78
CA GLY A 246 4.14 -23.19 -13.56
C GLY A 246 2.82 -22.53 -13.12
N GLU A 247 2.77 -21.87 -11.96
CA GLU A 247 1.57 -21.13 -11.53
C GLU A 247 1.30 -19.91 -12.41
N ARG A 248 0.00 -19.57 -12.50
CA ARG A 248 -0.50 -18.33 -13.11
C ARG A 248 -1.11 -17.48 -12.02
N ILE A 249 -0.51 -16.35 -11.73
CA ILE A 249 -0.99 -15.43 -10.71
C ILE A 249 -1.56 -14.16 -11.32
N LEU A 250 -2.46 -13.50 -10.57
CA LEU A 250 -2.99 -12.21 -10.91
C LEU A 250 -2.47 -11.16 -9.92
N VAL A 251 -1.82 -10.13 -10.44
CA VAL A 251 -1.37 -8.97 -9.67
C VAL A 251 -2.21 -7.76 -10.07
N ARG A 252 -2.98 -7.23 -9.12
CA ARG A 252 -3.83 -6.05 -9.28
C ARG A 252 -3.07 -4.82 -8.80
N LEU A 253 -2.71 -3.93 -9.70
CA LEU A 253 -2.09 -2.65 -9.36
C LEU A 253 -3.17 -1.58 -9.20
N ILE A 254 -3.13 -0.81 -8.12
CA ILE A 254 -4.03 0.33 -7.85
C ILE A 254 -3.15 1.52 -7.46
N ASN A 255 -3.11 2.57 -8.26
CA ASN A 255 -2.41 3.79 -7.88
C ASN A 255 -3.36 4.74 -7.15
N VAL A 256 -3.20 4.86 -5.85
CA VAL A 256 -3.96 5.78 -4.99
C VAL A 256 -3.25 7.11 -4.77
N GLY A 257 -1.99 7.20 -5.21
CA GLY A 257 -1.13 8.34 -5.04
C GLY A 257 -1.39 9.48 -6.00
N HIS A 258 -0.60 10.54 -5.87
CA HIS A 258 -0.66 11.73 -6.72
C HIS A 258 0.36 11.69 -7.88
N MET A 259 1.27 10.72 -7.87
CA MET A 259 2.33 10.55 -8.85
C MET A 259 2.09 9.34 -9.73
N ALA A 260 2.67 9.34 -10.93
CA ALA A 260 2.67 8.17 -11.80
C ALA A 260 3.85 7.26 -11.47
N HIS A 261 3.59 5.95 -11.50
CA HIS A 261 4.58 4.94 -11.16
C HIS A 261 4.75 3.92 -12.29
N PRO A 262 5.89 3.92 -13.02
CA PRO A 262 6.24 2.84 -13.94
C PRO A 262 6.69 1.62 -13.14
N ILE A 263 5.83 0.61 -13.02
CA ILE A 263 6.12 -0.62 -12.29
C ILE A 263 6.79 -1.62 -13.22
N HIS A 264 7.98 -2.07 -12.84
CA HIS A 264 8.82 -3.02 -13.56
C HIS A 264 9.02 -4.31 -12.78
N THR A 265 9.01 -5.43 -13.51
CA THR A 265 9.27 -6.78 -12.96
C THR A 265 10.58 -7.31 -13.53
N HIS A 266 11.52 -7.68 -12.66
CA HIS A 266 12.74 -8.37 -13.07
C HIS A 266 12.45 -9.84 -13.43
N GLY A 267 13.14 -10.34 -14.42
CA GLY A 267 13.11 -11.75 -14.80
C GLY A 267 11.79 -12.26 -15.38
N HIS A 268 10.73 -11.43 -15.40
CA HIS A 268 9.39 -11.80 -15.87
C HIS A 268 8.79 -10.74 -16.78
N SER A 269 8.03 -11.19 -17.75
CA SER A 269 7.04 -10.38 -18.45
C SER A 269 5.66 -10.69 -17.89
N PHE A 270 4.76 -9.74 -17.96
CA PHE A 270 3.35 -9.90 -17.58
C PHE A 270 2.42 -9.57 -18.74
N THR A 271 1.29 -10.25 -18.80
CA THR A 271 0.20 -9.90 -19.72
C THR A 271 -0.78 -8.95 -19.03
N VAL A 272 -1.03 -7.79 -19.64
CA VAL A 272 -2.07 -6.87 -19.15
C VAL A 272 -3.43 -7.41 -19.55
N VAL A 273 -4.23 -7.83 -18.55
CA VAL A 273 -5.53 -8.49 -18.77
C VAL A 273 -6.72 -7.59 -18.51
N ALA A 274 -6.54 -6.52 -17.70
CA ALA A 274 -7.57 -5.50 -17.50
C ALA A 274 -6.93 -4.11 -17.27
N THR A 275 -7.67 -3.06 -17.58
CA THR A 275 -7.37 -1.67 -17.26
C THR A 275 -8.58 -1.01 -16.64
N ASP A 276 -8.40 -0.26 -15.56
CA ASP A 276 -9.47 0.36 -14.77
C ASP A 276 -10.58 -0.62 -14.39
N GLY A 277 -10.19 -1.87 -14.10
CA GLY A 277 -11.09 -2.96 -13.77
C GLY A 277 -11.95 -3.47 -14.93
N ASN A 278 -11.65 -3.07 -16.17
CA ASN A 278 -12.36 -3.54 -17.38
C ASN A 278 -11.47 -4.55 -18.11
N LEU A 279 -12.01 -5.76 -18.32
CA LEU A 279 -11.28 -6.82 -19.01
C LEU A 279 -10.94 -6.43 -20.45
N ILE A 280 -9.68 -6.62 -20.82
CA ILE A 280 -9.20 -6.47 -22.19
C ILE A 280 -9.54 -7.75 -22.96
N PRO A 281 -10.16 -7.65 -24.14
CA PRO A 281 -10.39 -8.81 -25.02
C PRO A 281 -9.08 -9.55 -25.26
N GLU A 282 -9.10 -10.89 -25.24
CA GLU A 282 -7.90 -11.71 -25.29
C GLU A 282 -6.96 -11.36 -26.45
N GLY A 283 -7.51 -11.14 -27.64
CA GLY A 283 -6.73 -10.75 -28.83
C GLY A 283 -6.17 -9.30 -28.79
N ALA A 284 -6.53 -8.51 -27.77
CA ALA A 284 -6.06 -7.14 -27.61
C ALA A 284 -5.15 -6.97 -26.37
N ARG A 285 -4.89 -8.04 -25.62
CA ARG A 285 -3.94 -8.05 -24.50
C ARG A 285 -2.52 -7.85 -25.00
N TRP A 286 -1.69 -7.21 -24.20
CA TRP A 286 -0.29 -6.97 -24.55
C TRP A 286 0.67 -7.43 -23.47
N LEU A 287 1.81 -7.93 -23.89
CA LEU A 287 2.90 -8.38 -23.03
C LEU A 287 3.82 -7.19 -22.72
N LYS A 288 4.20 -7.03 -21.47
CA LYS A 288 5.10 -5.98 -20.98
C LYS A 288 5.96 -6.51 -19.83
N ASP A 289 6.98 -5.76 -19.49
CA ASP A 289 7.78 -5.89 -18.28
C ASP A 289 7.74 -4.62 -17.43
N THR A 290 7.24 -3.52 -17.99
CA THR A 290 7.11 -2.22 -17.33
C THR A 290 5.80 -1.56 -17.73
N ILE A 291 4.97 -1.15 -16.77
CA ILE A 291 3.71 -0.45 -17.01
C ILE A 291 3.61 0.83 -16.20
N MET A 292 3.32 1.93 -16.88
CA MET A 292 3.02 3.21 -16.24
C MET A 292 1.62 3.14 -15.63
N VAL A 293 1.51 3.39 -14.34
CA VAL A 293 0.23 3.49 -13.62
C VAL A 293 0.05 4.94 -13.18
N ALA A 294 -0.83 5.68 -13.85
CA ALA A 294 -1.13 7.06 -13.52
C ALA A 294 -2.00 7.16 -12.25
N PRO A 295 -2.07 8.33 -11.60
CA PRO A 295 -2.98 8.55 -10.46
C PRO A 295 -4.40 8.10 -10.74
N GLY A 296 -4.95 7.22 -9.88
CA GLY A 296 -6.28 6.66 -10.01
C GLY A 296 -6.42 5.49 -10.99
N GLU A 297 -5.41 5.19 -11.82
CA GLU A 297 -5.43 4.03 -12.72
C GLU A 297 -5.27 2.71 -11.98
N ARG A 298 -5.82 1.66 -12.59
CA ARG A 298 -5.68 0.25 -12.15
C ARG A 298 -5.35 -0.63 -13.33
N TYR A 299 -4.43 -1.59 -13.12
CA TYR A 299 -4.11 -2.62 -14.08
C TYR A 299 -4.13 -3.99 -13.41
N ASP A 300 -4.73 -4.97 -14.08
CA ASP A 300 -4.64 -6.37 -13.69
C ASP A 300 -3.61 -7.05 -14.60
N LEU A 301 -2.59 -7.64 -13.98
CA LEU A 301 -1.43 -8.24 -14.63
C LEU A 301 -1.41 -9.74 -14.38
N GLU A 302 -1.39 -10.54 -15.44
CA GLU A 302 -1.17 -11.98 -15.38
C GLU A 302 0.32 -12.27 -15.48
N ILE A 303 0.88 -12.97 -14.50
CA ILE A 303 2.27 -13.44 -14.45
C ILE A 303 2.28 -14.96 -14.43
N VAL A 304 3.16 -15.57 -15.26
CA VAL A 304 3.39 -17.02 -15.26
C VAL A 304 4.72 -17.30 -14.58
N GLY A 305 4.75 -18.27 -13.69
CA GLY A 305 5.93 -18.71 -12.97
C GLY A 305 6.86 -19.55 -13.84
N ASP A 306 7.64 -18.93 -14.71
CA ASP A 306 8.51 -19.59 -15.68
C ASP A 306 10.02 -19.36 -15.47
N ASN A 307 10.39 -18.59 -14.42
CA ASN A 307 11.78 -18.26 -14.11
C ASN A 307 12.02 -18.31 -12.60
N PRO A 308 12.23 -19.52 -12.01
CA PRO A 308 12.40 -19.69 -10.56
C PRO A 308 13.55 -18.88 -9.96
N GLY A 309 13.28 -18.25 -8.79
CA GLY A 309 14.25 -17.42 -8.07
C GLY A 309 13.57 -16.41 -7.15
N VAL A 310 14.32 -15.36 -6.79
CA VAL A 310 13.79 -14.17 -6.11
C VAL A 310 14.10 -12.97 -6.98
N TRP A 311 13.06 -12.26 -7.40
CA TRP A 311 13.14 -11.21 -8.41
C TRP A 311 12.57 -9.90 -7.89
N MET A 312 13.24 -8.79 -8.19
CA MET A 312 12.78 -7.46 -7.79
C MET A 312 11.54 -7.03 -8.60
N VAL A 313 10.62 -6.36 -7.92
CA VAL A 313 9.53 -5.57 -8.51
C VAL A 313 9.62 -4.17 -7.95
N HIS A 314 9.70 -3.15 -8.80
CA HIS A 314 9.90 -1.79 -8.31
C HIS A 314 9.35 -0.72 -9.27
N CYS A 315 9.18 0.48 -8.76
CA CYS A 315 8.98 1.66 -9.59
C CYS A 315 10.27 2.01 -10.33
N HIS A 316 10.20 2.21 -11.65
CA HIS A 316 11.40 2.51 -12.47
C HIS A 316 11.74 4.02 -12.52
N ILE A 317 11.11 4.83 -11.67
CA ILE A 317 11.61 6.15 -11.31
C ILE A 317 12.59 5.95 -10.15
N GLU A 318 13.87 6.17 -10.41
CA GLU A 318 14.99 5.81 -9.53
C GLU A 318 14.80 6.30 -8.09
N HIS A 319 14.41 7.56 -7.89
CA HIS A 319 14.23 8.10 -6.55
C HIS A 319 12.99 7.52 -5.83
N HIS A 320 11.94 7.07 -6.55
CA HIS A 320 10.81 6.36 -5.93
C HIS A 320 11.23 5.00 -5.40
N MET A 321 12.00 4.26 -6.21
CA MET A 321 12.58 2.98 -5.81
C MET A 321 13.52 3.16 -4.60
N ALA A 322 14.46 4.11 -4.70
CA ALA A 322 15.43 4.37 -3.64
C ALA A 322 14.79 4.83 -2.31
N ASN A 323 13.58 5.41 -2.36
CA ASN A 323 12.84 5.83 -1.19
C ASN A 323 11.64 4.92 -0.87
N GLY A 324 11.68 3.64 -1.28
CA GLY A 324 10.83 2.62 -0.72
C GLY A 324 9.98 1.79 -1.67
N MET A 325 9.69 2.26 -2.92
CA MET A 325 8.75 1.56 -3.81
C MET A 325 9.38 0.36 -4.51
N MET A 326 9.62 -0.69 -3.72
CA MET A 326 10.08 -1.99 -4.19
C MET A 326 9.52 -3.14 -3.36
N THR A 327 9.39 -4.31 -3.99
CA THR A 327 9.08 -5.60 -3.40
C THR A 327 9.71 -6.71 -4.24
N THR A 328 9.32 -7.97 -4.01
CA THR A 328 9.87 -9.11 -4.75
C THR A 328 8.79 -10.05 -5.27
N ILE A 329 9.05 -10.68 -6.43
CA ILE A 329 8.45 -11.96 -6.81
C ILE A 329 9.35 -13.04 -6.21
N TRP A 330 8.75 -13.92 -5.42
CA TRP A 330 9.50 -14.90 -4.66
C TRP A 330 8.94 -16.30 -4.89
N TYR A 331 9.74 -17.14 -5.53
CA TYR A 331 9.35 -18.52 -5.79
C TYR A 331 9.41 -19.38 -4.53
N ASP A 332 8.39 -20.22 -4.37
CA ASP A 332 8.34 -21.19 -3.27
C ASP A 332 9.57 -22.10 -3.31
N GLY A 333 10.16 -22.36 -2.14
CA GLY A 333 11.38 -23.17 -2.00
C GLY A 333 12.69 -22.45 -2.34
N HIS A 334 12.67 -21.19 -2.82
CA HIS A 334 13.85 -20.38 -3.04
C HIS A 334 14.09 -19.45 -1.85
N GLN A 335 15.37 -19.16 -1.59
CA GLN A 335 15.79 -18.19 -0.58
C GLN A 335 16.55 -17.06 -1.28
N PRO A 336 16.34 -15.80 -0.89
CA PRO A 336 17.15 -14.71 -1.40
C PRO A 336 18.61 -14.93 -1.01
N THR A 337 19.51 -14.55 -1.91
CA THR A 337 20.96 -14.64 -1.69
C THR A 337 21.54 -13.23 -1.57
N GLY A 338 22.67 -13.09 -0.88
CA GLY A 338 23.32 -11.79 -0.68
C GLY A 338 22.59 -10.90 0.33
N PRO A 339 22.68 -9.57 0.19
CA PRO A 339 22.08 -8.62 1.14
C PRO A 339 20.57 -8.75 1.32
N ALA A 340 19.85 -9.23 0.30
CA ALA A 340 18.41 -9.47 0.37
C ALA A 340 18.04 -10.57 1.37
N ALA A 341 18.96 -11.44 1.77
CA ALA A 341 18.72 -12.43 2.81
C ALA A 341 18.38 -11.77 4.16
N ALA A 342 18.94 -10.59 4.44
CA ALA A 342 18.65 -9.83 5.64
C ALA A 342 17.19 -9.26 5.70
N LEU A 343 16.52 -9.14 4.56
CA LEU A 343 15.11 -8.72 4.49
C LEU A 343 14.15 -9.84 4.91
N VAL A 344 14.62 -11.09 4.90
CA VAL A 344 13.82 -12.30 5.15
C VAL A 344 13.86 -12.72 6.61
N ASP A 345 14.99 -12.48 7.28
CA ASP A 345 15.22 -12.86 8.68
C ASP A 345 14.58 -11.88 9.69
N SER A 346 13.87 -10.87 9.23
CA SER A 346 13.04 -10.04 10.10
C SER A 346 11.66 -10.72 10.22
N PRO A 347 11.37 -11.42 11.33
CA PRO A 347 10.03 -11.97 11.53
C PRO A 347 9.04 -10.80 11.61
N VAL A 348 8.12 -10.74 10.67
CA VAL A 348 6.90 -9.95 10.82
C VAL A 348 6.07 -10.65 11.89
N GLU A 349 6.29 -10.30 13.15
CA GLU A 349 5.41 -10.76 14.22
C GLU A 349 4.04 -10.12 14.03
N HIS A 350 3.12 -10.91 13.54
CA HIS A 350 1.70 -10.61 13.67
C HIS A 350 1.35 -10.65 15.17
N THR A 351 1.28 -9.50 15.83
CA THR A 351 0.77 -9.42 17.19
C THR A 351 -0.75 -9.59 17.21
N GLY A 352 -1.18 -10.83 17.06
CA GLY A 352 -2.42 -11.31 17.62
C GLY A 352 -2.19 -11.58 19.11
N HIS A 353 -2.93 -10.88 19.97
CA HIS A 353 -2.87 -11.09 21.41
C HIS A 353 -3.10 -12.56 21.79
N HIS A 354 -2.06 -13.26 22.23
CA HIS A 354 -2.16 -14.36 23.21
C HIS A 354 -0.91 -14.40 24.06
N HIS A 355 -1.11 -14.20 25.37
CA HIS A 355 -0.13 -14.49 26.41
C HIS A 355 0.26 -15.97 26.37
N ALA A 356 1.54 -16.28 26.22
CA ALA A 356 2.18 -17.43 26.88
C ALA A 356 3.70 -17.31 26.80
N ASP A 357 4.31 -17.52 27.93
CA ASP A 357 5.75 -17.61 28.19
C ASP A 357 6.49 -18.50 27.19
N GLN A 358 7.60 -18.01 26.64
CA GLN A 358 8.69 -18.86 26.19
C GLN A 358 10.07 -18.19 26.25
N PRO A 359 11.13 -18.98 26.39
CA PRO A 359 12.41 -18.51 26.87
C PRO A 359 13.29 -17.88 25.79
N THR A 360 14.09 -16.93 26.23
CA THR A 360 15.15 -16.24 25.52
C THR A 360 16.09 -17.20 24.76
N PRO A 361 16.39 -17.01 23.47
CA PRO A 361 17.57 -17.60 22.87
C PRO A 361 18.81 -16.82 23.29
N THR A 362 19.70 -17.52 23.94
CA THR A 362 21.03 -17.05 24.29
C THR A 362 21.94 -17.05 23.06
N GLY A 363 22.57 -15.93 22.80
CA GLY A 363 23.92 -15.89 22.25
C GLY A 363 24.05 -15.52 20.79
N ASP A 364 24.33 -14.22 20.54
CA ASP A 364 25.61 -13.94 19.88
C ASP A 364 26.17 -12.64 20.47
N THR A 365 27.40 -12.79 20.90
CA THR A 365 28.15 -11.85 21.72
C THR A 365 28.40 -10.56 20.98
N ALA A 366 27.90 -9.45 21.55
CA ALA A 366 28.42 -8.13 21.28
C ALA A 366 29.94 -8.16 21.52
N SER A 367 30.74 -7.98 20.49
CA SER A 367 32.16 -7.71 20.65
C SER A 367 32.31 -6.37 21.36
N PRO A 368 33.21 -6.27 22.35
CA PRO A 368 33.39 -5.05 23.11
C PRO A 368 33.89 -3.93 22.20
N VAL A 369 33.31 -2.75 22.38
CA VAL A 369 33.72 -1.50 21.76
C VAL A 369 35.22 -1.27 22.07
N ALA A 370 36.04 -1.25 21.06
CA ALA A 370 37.40 -0.75 21.17
C ALA A 370 37.35 0.77 21.39
N ASP A 371 38.20 1.26 22.28
CA ASP A 371 38.40 2.68 22.58
C ASP A 371 38.62 3.50 21.28
N GLY A 372 37.61 4.27 20.92
CA GLY A 372 37.52 5.11 19.75
C GLY A 372 36.06 5.54 19.58
N ALA A 373 35.48 6.12 20.67
CA ALA A 373 34.09 6.45 20.76
C ALA A 373 33.60 7.25 19.54
N GLY A 374 32.66 6.65 18.77
CA GLY A 374 31.81 7.37 17.87
C GLY A 374 32.24 7.44 16.39
N GLU A 375 33.13 6.60 15.87
CA GLU A 375 33.39 6.55 14.42
C GLU A 375 32.74 5.32 13.77
N ILE A 376 31.98 5.55 12.67
CA ILE A 376 31.37 4.52 11.84
C ILE A 376 31.91 4.67 10.43
N ALA A 377 32.52 3.62 9.89
CA ALA A 377 32.94 3.60 8.49
C ALA A 377 31.76 3.30 7.56
N MET A 378 31.61 4.05 6.49
CA MET A 378 30.81 3.67 5.34
C MET A 378 31.70 2.94 4.36
N VAL A 379 31.46 1.65 4.19
CA VAL A 379 32.19 0.80 3.23
C VAL A 379 31.13 0.34 2.25
N ASP A 380 31.48 0.26 0.98
CA ASP A 380 30.52 -0.02 -0.08
C ASP A 380 29.39 -0.94 0.38
N ASP A 381 28.14 -0.40 0.35
CA ASP A 381 26.88 -1.00 0.73
C ASP A 381 26.65 -1.37 2.21
N ARG A 382 27.47 -0.88 3.16
CA ARG A 382 27.28 -1.12 4.61
C ARG A 382 27.92 -0.06 5.51
N PHE A 383 27.33 0.09 6.71
CA PHE A 383 27.98 0.79 7.84
C PHE A 383 28.76 -0.22 8.70
N VAL A 384 29.96 0.19 9.16
CA VAL A 384 30.83 -0.66 9.97
C VAL A 384 31.35 0.13 11.19
N PRO A 385 30.94 -0.23 12.39
CA PRO A 385 29.87 -1.18 12.72
C PRO A 385 28.49 -0.64 12.31
N SER A 386 27.53 -1.53 12.07
CA SER A 386 26.15 -1.14 11.72
C SER A 386 25.34 -0.68 12.93
N GLN A 387 25.74 -1.09 14.14
CA GLN A 387 25.09 -0.70 15.40
C GLN A 387 26.15 -0.31 16.44
N ILE A 388 25.93 0.81 17.14
CA ILE A 388 26.76 1.24 18.26
C ILE A 388 25.88 1.71 19.40
N THR A 389 26.41 1.62 20.63
CA THR A 389 25.81 2.21 21.83
C THR A 389 26.74 3.27 22.36
N VAL A 390 26.20 4.47 22.62
CA VAL A 390 26.98 5.62 23.09
C VAL A 390 26.26 6.33 24.24
N PRO A 391 26.98 6.99 25.17
CA PRO A 391 26.37 7.86 26.17
C PRO A 391 25.71 9.10 25.55
N VAL A 392 24.72 9.67 26.25
CA VAL A 392 24.14 10.99 25.91
C VAL A 392 25.26 12.04 25.80
N GLY A 393 25.16 12.92 24.82
CA GLY A 393 26.14 13.96 24.51
C GLY A 393 27.29 13.50 23.62
N THR A 394 27.32 12.23 23.19
CA THR A 394 28.36 11.73 22.30
C THR A 394 28.16 12.21 20.87
N THR A 395 29.24 12.67 20.24
CA THR A 395 29.28 12.96 18.81
C THR A 395 29.74 11.73 18.07
N VAL A 396 28.89 11.20 17.16
CA VAL A 396 29.22 10.11 16.25
C VAL A 396 29.65 10.69 14.91
N THR A 397 30.73 10.15 14.34
CA THR A 397 31.25 10.57 13.04
C THR A 397 31.23 9.41 12.05
N TRP A 398 30.54 9.59 10.94
CA TRP A 398 30.60 8.67 9.81
C TRP A 398 31.68 9.10 8.83
N VAL A 399 32.44 8.14 8.33
CA VAL A 399 33.55 8.38 7.40
C VAL A 399 33.37 7.50 6.18
N ASN A 400 33.29 8.08 4.99
CA ASN A 400 33.21 7.30 3.77
C ASN A 400 34.59 6.66 3.46
N LYS A 401 34.72 5.38 3.75
CA LYS A 401 35.89 4.53 3.47
C LYS A 401 35.71 3.65 2.24
N GLY A 402 34.56 3.73 1.58
CA GLY A 402 34.25 3.03 0.35
C GLY A 402 34.75 3.79 -0.88
N THR A 403 34.47 3.20 -2.05
CA THR A 403 34.78 3.79 -3.36
C THR A 403 33.61 4.56 -3.95
N ASN A 404 32.39 4.27 -3.46
CA ASN A 404 31.15 4.89 -3.91
C ASN A 404 30.82 6.14 -3.09
N GLN A 405 29.91 6.97 -3.62
CA GLN A 405 29.30 8.04 -2.84
C GLN A 405 28.22 7.47 -1.93
N HIS A 406 28.17 7.94 -0.69
CA HIS A 406 27.19 7.53 0.31
C HIS A 406 26.46 8.73 0.90
N SER A 407 25.34 8.49 1.58
CA SER A 407 24.65 9.48 2.40
C SER A 407 24.24 8.84 3.71
N ILE A 408 23.96 9.67 4.72
CA ILE A 408 23.40 9.21 5.98
C ILE A 408 22.14 10.04 6.22
N ALA A 409 21.01 9.37 6.44
CA ALA A 409 19.77 10.03 6.81
C ALA A 409 19.10 9.25 7.96
N ALA A 410 18.83 9.94 9.06
CA ALA A 410 18.06 9.39 10.14
C ALA A 410 16.60 9.23 9.74
N PHE A 411 15.96 8.13 10.16
CA PHE A 411 14.54 7.89 9.87
C PHE A 411 13.61 8.89 10.55
N ASP A 412 13.99 9.38 11.72
CA ASP A 412 13.25 10.40 12.48
C ASP A 412 13.50 11.84 11.98
N GLY A 413 14.31 11.99 10.92
CA GLY A 413 14.66 13.28 10.34
C GLY A 413 15.62 14.12 11.19
N SER A 414 16.16 13.59 12.29
CA SER A 414 17.03 14.33 13.20
C SER A 414 18.36 14.79 12.56
N PHE A 415 18.83 14.08 11.53
CA PHE A 415 20.02 14.47 10.75
C PHE A 415 20.02 13.90 9.34
N GLU A 416 20.71 14.62 8.44
CA GLU A 416 21.00 14.18 7.08
C GLU A 416 22.34 14.77 6.61
N SER A 417 23.21 13.94 6.01
CA SER A 417 24.55 14.37 5.58
C SER A 417 24.61 15.02 4.19
N GLY A 418 23.59 14.79 3.34
CA GLY A 418 23.80 14.94 1.88
C GLY A 418 24.73 13.86 1.33
N MET A 419 25.20 14.03 0.08
CA MET A 419 26.14 13.11 -0.57
C MET A 419 27.55 13.32 -0.05
N LEU A 420 28.19 12.22 0.35
CA LEU A 420 29.55 12.15 0.83
C LEU A 420 30.41 11.36 -0.18
N SER A 421 31.42 12.00 -0.75
CA SER A 421 32.43 11.35 -1.59
C SER A 421 33.40 10.51 -0.74
N PRO A 422 34.20 9.62 -1.34
CA PRO A 422 35.27 8.92 -0.62
C PRO A 422 36.12 9.87 0.23
N GLU A 423 36.41 9.47 1.48
CA GLU A 423 37.10 10.20 2.55
C GLU A 423 36.33 11.37 3.19
N ASP A 424 35.12 11.74 2.66
CA ASP A 424 34.28 12.72 3.32
C ASP A 424 33.75 12.21 4.67
N ARG A 425 33.40 13.17 5.54
CA ARG A 425 32.95 12.91 6.91
C ARG A 425 31.66 13.68 7.21
N PHE A 426 30.81 13.07 8.03
CA PHE A 426 29.64 13.71 8.63
C PHE A 426 29.62 13.41 10.13
N SER A 427 29.21 14.37 10.95
CA SER A 427 29.11 14.18 12.40
C SER A 427 27.79 14.68 12.94
N HIS A 428 27.25 13.95 13.91
CA HIS A 428 26.03 14.34 14.63
C HIS A 428 26.19 14.07 16.13
N THR A 429 25.70 14.98 16.99
CA THR A 429 25.76 14.83 18.46
C THR A 429 24.38 14.35 18.96
N PHE A 430 24.36 13.25 19.72
CA PHE A 430 23.17 12.64 20.25
C PHE A 430 22.89 13.13 21.68
N GLU A 431 21.95 14.06 21.82
CA GLU A 431 21.65 14.71 23.11
C GLU A 431 20.51 14.04 23.88
N THR A 432 19.75 13.13 23.26
CA THR A 432 18.54 12.53 23.84
C THR A 432 18.68 11.00 23.91
N PRO A 433 18.36 10.35 25.05
CA PRO A 433 18.33 8.89 25.13
C PRO A 433 17.35 8.26 24.14
N GLY A 434 17.71 7.10 23.58
CA GLY A 434 16.88 6.37 22.64
C GLY A 434 17.70 5.73 21.52
N THR A 435 17.03 5.03 20.62
CA THR A 435 17.69 4.42 19.44
C THR A 435 17.31 5.20 18.20
N VAL A 436 18.29 5.79 17.54
CA VAL A 436 18.14 6.47 16.25
C VAL A 436 18.65 5.55 15.16
N LYS A 437 17.76 5.14 14.26
CA LYS A 437 18.09 4.34 13.08
C LYS A 437 18.34 5.25 11.89
N TYR A 438 19.22 4.84 10.98
CA TYR A 438 19.60 5.61 9.79
C TYR A 438 19.94 4.70 8.61
N ILE A 439 19.90 5.25 7.41
CA ILE A 439 20.21 4.57 6.15
C ILE A 439 21.18 5.37 5.28
N CYS A 440 21.80 4.69 4.34
CA CYS A 440 22.29 5.34 3.12
C CYS A 440 21.16 5.38 2.10
N LYS A 441 20.65 6.58 1.74
CA LYS A 441 19.52 6.73 0.80
C LYS A 441 19.76 6.05 -0.56
N HIS A 442 21.02 5.92 -1.00
CA HIS A 442 21.38 5.34 -2.30
C HIS A 442 21.64 3.83 -2.24
N HIS A 443 21.97 3.30 -1.06
CA HIS A 443 22.32 1.90 -0.88
C HIS A 443 21.45 1.18 0.18
N ALA A 444 20.34 1.79 0.58
CA ALA A 444 19.36 1.17 1.49
C ALA A 444 18.87 -0.18 0.95
N MET A 445 18.70 -0.27 -0.37
CA MET A 445 18.30 -1.52 -1.06
C MET A 445 19.35 -2.63 -1.00
N HIS A 446 20.60 -2.28 -0.76
CA HIS A 446 21.69 -3.23 -0.52
C HIS A 446 21.86 -3.55 0.97
N GLY A 447 20.89 -3.13 1.81
CA GLY A 447 20.92 -3.37 3.24
C GLY A 447 21.81 -2.39 4.01
N MET A 448 22.20 -1.25 3.41
CA MET A 448 23.05 -0.26 4.08
C MET A 448 22.26 0.55 5.11
N THR A 449 22.00 -0.08 6.25
CA THR A 449 21.29 0.49 7.40
C THR A 449 22.14 0.48 8.65
N GLY A 450 21.87 1.35 9.60
CA GLY A 450 22.56 1.38 10.89
C GLY A 450 21.71 1.93 12.02
N ALA A 451 22.19 1.77 13.25
CA ALA A 451 21.54 2.33 14.44
C ALA A 451 22.57 2.84 15.45
N VAL A 452 22.24 3.96 16.10
CA VAL A 452 22.94 4.47 17.28
C VAL A 452 21.97 4.38 18.46
N THR A 453 22.30 3.58 19.46
CA THR A 453 21.58 3.54 20.73
C THR A 453 22.27 4.49 21.70
N VAL A 454 21.52 5.44 22.25
CA VAL A 454 22.01 6.45 23.19
C VAL A 454 21.53 6.04 24.58
N ASP A 455 22.49 5.64 25.43
CA ASP A 455 22.19 5.27 26.81
C ASP A 455 21.90 6.52 27.65
N GLY A 456 20.77 6.49 28.37
CA GLY A 456 20.50 7.45 29.44
C GLY A 456 21.44 7.16 30.64
N ALA A 457 22.13 8.18 31.12
CA ALA A 457 22.97 8.10 32.31
C ALA A 457 22.15 7.75 33.57
#